data_0984860f722975d9e84a0dc03ab11866
#
_entry.id   0984860f722975d9e84a0dc03ab11866
#
_cell.length_a   1.000
_cell.length_b   1.000
_cell.length_c   1.000
_cell.angle_alpha   90.00
_cell.angle_beta   90.00
_cell.angle_gamma   90.00
#
_symmetry.space_group_name_H-M   'P 1'
#
loop_
_entity.id
_entity.type
_entity.pdbx_description
1 polymer ?
#
loop_
_entity_poly.entity_id
_entity_poly.type
_entity_poly.pdbx_seq_one_letter_code
_entity_poly.pdbx_strand_id
1 'polypeptide(L)'
;LRPVQEYMRDKCDKNLVVVAPTGMGKTEASLLWLNGEKGFYTLPYVVSSNAIYERIRDRYEYKDVAILHSDSMHYYFEDQVNETDSDGYEKYQKAKLLSQPLTICTVDQLFKFVYKALGTEIFAATLKYSKIIIDEIQAYSPSVIAAIIYGLKIVTDMGGKFAIITATFPPVLGSLMHKYLSLIHI
;
A
#
# COMPACT_ATOMS: atom_id res chain seq x y z
N LEU A 1 -14.95 -7.34 -16.08
CA LEU A 1 -13.82 -7.52 -15.18
C LEU A 1 -12.96 -8.70 -15.66
N ARG A 2 -11.65 -8.66 -15.33
CA ARG A 2 -10.74 -9.78 -15.56
C ARG A 2 -10.81 -10.75 -14.37
N PRO A 3 -10.43 -12.04 -14.52
CA PRO A 3 -10.56 -13.03 -13.43
C PRO A 3 -9.92 -12.57 -12.10
N VAL A 4 -8.73 -11.97 -12.14
CA VAL A 4 -8.06 -11.45 -10.94
C VAL A 4 -8.84 -10.32 -10.27
N GLN A 5 -9.53 -9.49 -11.04
CA GLN A 5 -10.34 -8.38 -10.56
C GLN A 5 -11.60 -8.90 -9.86
N GLU A 6 -12.27 -9.88 -10.45
CA GLU A 6 -13.44 -10.53 -9.84
C GLU A 6 -13.05 -11.26 -8.56
N TYR A 7 -11.96 -12.03 -8.59
CA TYR A 7 -11.47 -12.74 -7.43
C TYR A 7 -11.16 -11.81 -6.25
N MET A 8 -10.42 -10.73 -6.49
CA MET A 8 -10.05 -9.79 -5.44
C MET A 8 -11.25 -9.00 -4.90
N ARG A 9 -12.20 -8.63 -5.76
CA ARG A 9 -13.45 -8.00 -5.34
C ARG A 9 -14.26 -8.93 -4.42
N ASP A 10 -14.43 -10.20 -4.82
CA ASP A 10 -15.25 -11.17 -4.09
C ASP A 10 -14.60 -11.63 -2.78
N LYS A 11 -13.31 -11.38 -2.61
CA LYS A 11 -12.53 -11.68 -1.40
C LYS A 11 -12.04 -10.42 -0.68
N CYS A 12 -12.75 -9.30 -0.82
CA CYS A 12 -12.35 -8.01 -0.24
C CYS A 12 -12.28 -8.01 1.30
N ASP A 13 -12.89 -8.98 1.96
CA ASP A 13 -12.87 -9.18 3.42
C ASP A 13 -11.73 -10.11 3.91
N LYS A 14 -10.88 -10.64 3.02
CA LYS A 14 -9.84 -11.64 3.33
C LYS A 14 -8.43 -11.07 3.16
N ASN A 15 -7.47 -11.64 3.88
CA ASN A 15 -6.06 -11.48 3.59
C ASN A 15 -5.70 -12.32 2.36
N LEU A 16 -4.98 -11.73 1.41
CA LEU A 16 -4.70 -12.36 0.12
C LEU A 16 -3.22 -12.35 -0.22
N VAL A 17 -2.78 -13.40 -0.91
CA VAL A 17 -1.59 -13.37 -1.76
C VAL A 17 -2.03 -13.70 -3.18
N VAL A 18 -1.80 -12.78 -4.09
CA VAL A 18 -2.24 -12.89 -5.48
C VAL A 18 -1.01 -12.90 -6.39
N VAL A 19 -0.85 -14.01 -7.09
CA VAL A 19 0.21 -14.16 -8.10
C VAL A 19 -0.42 -14.01 -9.47
N ALA A 20 -0.09 -12.90 -10.14
CA ALA A 20 -0.66 -12.59 -11.44
C ALA A 20 0.38 -11.92 -12.36
N PRO A 21 0.52 -12.36 -13.62
CA PRO A 21 1.44 -11.76 -14.57
C PRO A 21 1.23 -10.25 -14.77
N THR A 22 2.24 -9.58 -15.27
CA THR A 22 2.15 -8.16 -15.66
C THR A 22 1.06 -7.99 -16.73
N GLY A 23 0.33 -6.88 -16.67
CA GLY A 23 -0.74 -6.57 -17.63
C GLY A 23 -2.11 -7.19 -17.31
N MET A 24 -2.23 -7.99 -16.25
CA MET A 24 -3.51 -8.61 -15.84
C MET A 24 -4.46 -7.67 -15.11
N GLY A 25 -4.11 -6.40 -14.94
CA GLY A 25 -4.97 -5.41 -14.25
C GLY A 25 -4.86 -5.48 -12.72
N LYS A 26 -3.65 -5.72 -12.21
CA LYS A 26 -3.37 -5.83 -10.76
C LYS A 26 -3.76 -4.56 -9.99
N THR A 27 -3.49 -3.39 -10.54
CA THR A 27 -3.83 -2.11 -9.89
C THR A 27 -5.33 -1.95 -9.70
N GLU A 28 -6.11 -2.21 -10.75
CA GLU A 28 -7.57 -2.16 -10.69
C GLU A 28 -8.14 -3.22 -9.74
N ALA A 29 -7.55 -4.43 -9.74
CA ALA A 29 -7.94 -5.48 -8.82
C ALA A 29 -7.71 -5.07 -7.35
N SER A 30 -6.60 -4.37 -7.09
CA SER A 30 -6.28 -3.82 -5.77
C SER A 30 -7.31 -2.80 -5.30
N LEU A 31 -7.73 -1.88 -6.18
CA LEU A 31 -8.76 -0.89 -5.86
C LEU A 31 -10.12 -1.54 -5.58
N LEU A 32 -10.47 -2.59 -6.34
CA LEU A 32 -11.69 -3.37 -6.09
C LEU A 32 -11.61 -4.10 -4.75
N TRP A 33 -10.45 -4.63 -4.37
CA TRP A 33 -10.27 -5.28 -3.07
C TRP A 33 -10.36 -4.28 -1.91
N LEU A 34 -9.91 -3.04 -2.08
CA LEU A 34 -10.10 -1.99 -1.06
C LEU A 34 -11.58 -1.75 -0.77
N ASN A 35 -12.44 -1.86 -1.76
CA ASN A 35 -13.90 -1.73 -1.61
C ASN A 35 -14.34 -0.45 -0.90
N GLY A 36 -13.68 0.67 -1.17
CA GLY A 36 -13.98 1.97 -0.55
C GLY A 36 -13.46 2.13 0.88
N GLU A 37 -12.85 1.11 1.47
CA GLU A 37 -12.22 1.21 2.79
C GLU A 37 -10.87 1.95 2.69
N LYS A 38 -10.41 2.50 3.81
CA LYS A 38 -9.11 3.17 3.91
C LYS A 38 -7.99 2.24 3.48
N GLY A 39 -7.18 2.71 2.52
CA GLY A 39 -6.17 1.89 1.85
C GLY A 39 -4.77 2.49 1.84
N PHE A 40 -3.77 1.62 1.89
CA PHE A 40 -2.37 1.92 1.66
C PHE A 40 -1.86 1.03 0.53
N TYR A 41 -1.37 1.64 -0.53
CA TYR A 41 -0.77 0.93 -1.67
C TYR A 41 0.74 1.11 -1.63
N THR A 42 1.48 0.07 -1.29
CA THR A 42 2.93 0.18 -1.13
C THR A 42 3.67 -0.40 -2.33
N LEU A 43 4.70 0.33 -2.74
CA LEU A 43 5.58 0.00 -3.85
C LEU A 43 7.05 0.06 -3.43
N PRO A 44 7.93 -0.70 -4.11
CA PRO A 44 9.35 -0.75 -3.74
C PRO A 44 10.13 0.52 -4.12
N TYR A 45 9.65 1.29 -5.11
CA TYR A 45 10.40 2.42 -5.67
C TYR A 45 9.55 3.68 -5.74
N VAL A 46 10.18 4.83 -5.49
CA VAL A 46 9.58 6.17 -5.60
C VAL A 46 8.97 6.39 -7.00
N VAL A 47 9.71 6.08 -8.05
CA VAL A 47 9.24 6.25 -9.45
C VAL A 47 7.97 5.44 -9.72
N SER A 48 7.91 4.22 -9.22
CA SER A 48 6.71 3.38 -9.35
C SER A 48 5.53 3.94 -8.57
N SER A 49 5.81 4.53 -7.39
CA SER A 49 4.78 5.17 -6.56
C SER A 49 4.18 6.39 -7.29
N ASN A 50 5.00 7.24 -7.90
CA ASN A 50 4.54 8.37 -8.68
C ASN A 50 3.67 7.92 -9.86
N ALA A 51 4.12 6.95 -10.64
CA ALA A 51 3.38 6.45 -11.79
C ALA A 51 2.01 5.83 -11.42
N ILE A 52 1.93 5.13 -10.29
CA ILE A 52 0.66 4.56 -9.79
C ILE A 52 -0.24 5.67 -9.24
N TYR A 53 0.32 6.65 -8.54
CA TYR A 53 -0.41 7.80 -8.01
C TYR A 53 -1.09 8.59 -9.13
N GLU A 54 -0.32 9.00 -10.15
CA GLU A 54 -0.84 9.71 -11.33
C GLU A 54 -1.92 8.91 -12.04
N ARG A 55 -1.66 7.62 -12.25
CA ARG A 55 -2.65 6.72 -12.87
C ARG A 55 -3.95 6.65 -12.09
N ILE A 56 -3.89 6.58 -10.76
CA ILE A 56 -5.07 6.50 -9.90
C ILE A 56 -5.81 7.84 -9.88
N ARG A 57 -5.08 8.94 -9.73
CA ARG A 57 -5.65 10.29 -9.73
C ARG A 57 -6.32 10.62 -11.07
N ASP A 58 -5.60 10.42 -12.17
CA ASP A 58 -5.99 10.97 -13.48
C ASP A 58 -6.89 10.00 -14.26
N ARG A 59 -6.61 8.71 -14.21
CA ARG A 59 -7.37 7.73 -15.00
C ARG A 59 -8.63 7.22 -14.30
N TYR A 60 -8.60 7.12 -12.97
CA TYR A 60 -9.75 6.65 -12.19
C TYR A 60 -10.46 7.79 -11.48
N GLU A 61 -10.04 9.04 -11.71
CA GLU A 61 -10.63 10.25 -11.11
C GLU A 61 -10.74 10.17 -9.58
N TYR A 62 -9.79 9.45 -8.94
CA TYR A 62 -9.78 9.27 -7.50
C TYR A 62 -9.13 10.49 -6.85
N LYS A 63 -9.97 11.47 -6.44
CA LYS A 63 -9.50 12.78 -5.94
C LYS A 63 -8.85 12.72 -4.56
N ASP A 64 -9.30 11.77 -3.70
CA ASP A 64 -8.85 11.65 -2.32
C ASP A 64 -7.69 10.65 -2.18
N VAL A 65 -6.67 10.80 -3.00
CA VAL A 65 -5.45 10.01 -2.98
C VAL A 65 -4.26 10.85 -2.57
N ALA A 66 -3.39 10.31 -1.71
CA ALA A 66 -2.12 10.92 -1.32
C ALA A 66 -0.93 10.10 -1.81
N ILE A 67 0.22 10.76 -1.91
CA ILE A 67 1.51 10.11 -2.13
C ILE A 67 2.45 10.39 -0.96
N LEU A 68 3.18 9.37 -0.49
CA LEU A 68 4.08 9.46 0.64
C LEU A 68 5.35 8.63 0.44
N HIS A 69 6.47 9.31 0.15
CA HIS A 69 7.81 8.74 0.03
C HIS A 69 8.86 9.79 0.42
N SER A 70 10.15 9.47 0.32
CA SER A 70 11.24 10.40 0.72
C SER A 70 11.13 11.78 0.06
N ASP A 71 10.74 11.83 -1.21
CA ASP A 71 10.70 13.04 -2.03
C ASP A 71 9.29 13.63 -2.21
N SER A 72 8.30 13.13 -1.46
CA SER A 72 6.90 13.55 -1.64
C SER A 72 6.68 15.04 -1.34
N MET A 73 7.45 15.63 -0.44
CA MET A 73 7.40 17.07 -0.22
C MET A 73 7.72 17.84 -1.52
N HIS A 74 8.82 17.51 -2.17
CA HIS A 74 9.21 18.12 -3.45
C HIS A 74 8.16 17.87 -4.53
N TYR A 75 7.65 16.63 -4.62
CA TYR A 75 6.60 16.27 -5.55
C TYR A 75 5.33 17.14 -5.40
N TYR A 76 4.87 17.40 -4.18
CA TYR A 76 3.72 18.26 -3.93
C TYR A 76 3.95 19.73 -4.28
N PHE A 77 5.19 20.21 -4.27
CA PHE A 77 5.52 21.57 -4.64
C PHE A 77 5.80 21.75 -6.14
N GLU A 78 6.30 20.72 -6.84
CA GLU A 78 6.54 20.78 -8.29
C GLU A 78 5.27 20.65 -9.13
N ASP A 79 4.30 19.86 -8.68
CA ASP A 79 3.02 19.62 -9.40
C ASP A 79 2.12 20.88 -9.45
N GLN A 80 2.58 21.98 -8.83
CA GLN A 80 1.80 23.21 -8.62
C GLN A 80 2.19 24.37 -9.53
N VAL A 81 2.10 24.16 -10.83
CA VAL A 81 2.22 25.31 -11.77
C VAL A 81 1.03 26.29 -11.64
N ASN A 82 -0.05 25.92 -10.94
CA ASN A 82 -1.30 26.70 -10.84
C ASN A 82 -1.95 26.77 -9.45
N GLU A 83 -1.34 26.24 -8.38
CA GLU A 83 -1.89 26.27 -7.01
C GLU A 83 -1.00 27.13 -6.10
N THR A 84 -1.53 27.63 -4.98
CA THR A 84 -0.74 28.41 -4.02
C THR A 84 0.17 27.51 -3.18
N ASP A 85 1.36 28.00 -2.77
CA ASP A 85 2.31 27.25 -1.93
C ASP A 85 1.67 26.64 -0.66
N SER A 86 0.60 27.26 -0.14
CA SER A 86 -0.15 26.78 1.01
C SER A 86 -0.90 25.48 0.76
N ASP A 87 -1.39 25.24 -0.45
CA ASP A 87 -2.19 24.06 -0.79
C ASP A 87 -1.32 22.77 -0.88
N GLY A 88 -0.12 22.89 -1.45
CA GLY A 88 0.85 21.79 -1.48
C GLY A 88 1.33 21.36 -0.10
N TYR A 89 1.59 22.32 0.77
CA TYR A 89 1.97 22.03 2.14
C TYR A 89 0.85 21.31 2.91
N GLU A 90 -0.38 21.77 2.75
CA GLU A 90 -1.54 21.13 3.39
C GLU A 90 -1.75 19.69 2.90
N LYS A 91 -1.66 19.44 1.59
CA LYS A 91 -1.72 18.10 1.00
C LYS A 91 -0.61 17.19 1.53
N TYR A 92 0.62 17.70 1.62
CA TYR A 92 1.74 16.96 2.19
C TYR A 92 1.52 16.62 3.67
N GLN A 93 1.03 17.56 4.48
CA GLN A 93 0.72 17.30 5.89
C GLN A 93 -0.39 16.25 6.05
N LYS A 94 -1.44 16.32 5.24
CA LYS A 94 -2.50 15.30 5.20
C LYS A 94 -1.95 13.91 4.85
N ALA A 95 -1.01 13.84 3.91
CA ALA A 95 -0.34 12.57 3.56
C ALA A 95 0.46 12.02 4.74
N LYS A 96 1.27 12.86 5.41
CA LYS A 96 2.06 12.47 6.60
C LYS A 96 1.21 12.00 7.78
N LEU A 97 0.05 12.59 7.97
CA LEU A 97 -0.91 12.19 9.00
C LEU A 97 -1.76 11.00 8.60
N LEU A 98 -1.51 10.40 7.43
CA LEU A 98 -2.29 9.28 6.88
C LEU A 98 -3.80 9.57 6.84
N SER A 99 -4.21 10.84 6.64
CA SER A 99 -5.61 11.25 6.74
C SER A 99 -6.43 10.92 5.49
N GLN A 100 -5.79 10.74 4.34
CA GLN A 100 -6.48 10.46 3.08
C GLN A 100 -7.07 9.03 3.02
N PRO A 101 -8.17 8.82 2.31
CA PRO A 101 -8.76 7.49 2.12
C PRO A 101 -7.82 6.49 1.45
N LEU A 102 -7.02 6.94 0.49
CA LEU A 102 -6.01 6.13 -0.18
C LEU A 102 -4.64 6.84 -0.14
N THR A 103 -3.62 6.13 0.29
CA THR A 103 -2.24 6.62 0.28
C THR A 103 -1.36 5.66 -0.52
N ILE A 104 -0.71 6.18 -1.55
CA ILE A 104 0.33 5.48 -2.31
C ILE A 104 1.67 5.79 -1.62
N CYS A 105 2.43 4.78 -1.23
CA CYS A 105 3.64 5.03 -0.46
C CYS A 105 4.73 3.97 -0.67
N THR A 106 5.94 4.28 -0.27
CA THR A 106 6.98 3.29 -0.12
C THR A 106 6.86 2.60 1.25
N VAL A 107 7.30 1.36 1.33
CA VAL A 107 7.12 0.51 2.51
C VAL A 107 7.79 1.08 3.77
N ASP A 108 8.94 1.74 3.60
CA ASP A 108 9.67 2.38 4.68
C ASP A 108 8.88 3.52 5.36
N GLN A 109 8.02 4.20 4.60
CA GLN A 109 7.17 5.25 5.16
C GLN A 109 6.03 4.68 6.00
N LEU A 110 5.46 3.55 5.59
CA LEU A 110 4.31 2.95 6.28
C LEU A 110 4.72 2.12 7.50
N PHE A 111 5.81 1.35 7.40
CA PHE A 111 6.22 0.41 8.43
C PHE A 111 7.23 0.97 9.45
N LYS A 112 7.34 2.30 9.60
CA LYS A 112 8.18 2.96 10.60
C LYS A 112 7.95 2.46 12.03
N PHE A 113 6.72 2.09 12.36
CA PHE A 113 6.35 1.58 13.68
C PHE A 113 6.99 0.22 14.01
N VAL A 114 7.36 -0.58 13.00
CA VAL A 114 8.07 -1.86 13.18
C VAL A 114 9.42 -1.64 13.86
N TYR A 115 10.06 -0.51 13.57
CA TYR A 115 11.35 -0.13 14.15
C TYR A 115 11.20 0.66 15.45
N LYS A 116 9.98 0.77 16.00
CA LYS A 116 9.68 1.49 17.26
C LYS A 116 10.20 2.94 17.27
N ALA A 117 10.18 3.61 16.14
CA ALA A 117 10.52 5.03 16.07
C ALA A 117 9.49 5.86 16.84
N LEU A 118 9.96 6.86 17.58
CA LEU A 118 9.06 7.74 18.36
C LEU A 118 8.07 8.46 17.45
N GLY A 119 6.82 8.56 17.90
CA GLY A 119 5.74 9.22 17.17
C GLY A 119 5.12 8.37 16.07
N THR A 120 5.45 7.08 15.98
CA THR A 120 4.89 6.16 14.97
C THR A 120 3.69 5.36 15.47
N GLU A 121 3.23 5.59 16.68
CA GLU A 121 2.05 4.92 17.26
C GLU A 121 0.78 5.21 16.47
N ILE A 122 0.67 6.41 15.89
CA ILE A 122 -0.45 6.79 15.03
C ILE A 122 -0.55 5.90 13.78
N PHE A 123 0.58 5.42 13.27
CA PHE A 123 0.60 4.49 12.12
C PHE A 123 -0.07 3.17 12.50
N ALA A 124 0.34 2.57 13.61
CA ALA A 124 -0.28 1.33 14.09
C ALA A 124 -1.78 1.52 14.37
N ALA A 125 -2.16 2.64 15.00
CA ALA A 125 -3.56 2.95 15.26
C ALA A 125 -4.39 3.10 13.97
N THR A 126 -3.85 3.70 12.93
CA THR A 126 -4.50 3.85 11.62
C THR A 126 -4.59 2.52 10.88
N LEU A 127 -3.52 1.73 10.90
CA LEU A 127 -3.43 0.50 10.13
C LEU A 127 -4.37 -0.60 10.65
N LYS A 128 -4.77 -0.56 11.92
CA LYS A 128 -5.70 -1.54 12.51
C LYS A 128 -7.08 -1.59 11.84
N TYR A 129 -7.52 -0.50 11.22
CA TYR A 129 -8.81 -0.42 10.49
C TYR A 129 -8.64 -0.18 9.01
N SER A 130 -7.42 -0.40 8.51
CA SER A 130 -7.07 -0.14 7.11
C SER A 130 -6.74 -1.41 6.36
N LYS A 131 -6.71 -1.29 5.05
CA LYS A 131 -6.25 -2.32 4.11
C LYS A 131 -4.91 -1.96 3.52
N ILE A 132 -3.95 -2.88 3.54
CA ILE A 132 -2.59 -2.67 3.03
C ILE A 132 -2.39 -3.53 1.79
N ILE A 133 -1.98 -2.91 0.71
CA ILE A 133 -1.55 -3.58 -0.52
C ILE A 133 -0.02 -3.51 -0.59
N ILE A 134 0.62 -4.66 -0.71
CA ILE A 134 2.07 -4.78 -0.96
C ILE A 134 2.23 -5.23 -2.41
N ASP A 135 2.69 -4.35 -3.26
CA ASP A 135 2.96 -4.67 -4.66
C ASP A 135 4.43 -5.06 -4.85
N GLU A 136 4.67 -6.06 -5.70
CA GLU A 136 5.99 -6.57 -6.09
C GLU A 136 6.90 -6.89 -4.89
N ILE A 137 6.39 -7.66 -3.92
CA ILE A 137 7.11 -8.00 -2.67
C ILE A 137 8.49 -8.59 -2.91
N GLN A 138 8.70 -9.31 -4.02
CA GLN A 138 9.98 -9.91 -4.37
C GLN A 138 11.08 -8.89 -4.72
N ALA A 139 10.73 -7.62 -4.95
CA ALA A 139 11.68 -6.56 -5.25
C ALA A 139 12.40 -6.03 -4.00
N TYR A 140 11.91 -6.38 -2.81
CA TYR A 140 12.53 -5.95 -1.56
C TYR A 140 13.67 -6.89 -1.11
N SER A 141 14.62 -6.35 -0.35
CA SER A 141 15.66 -7.16 0.29
C SER A 141 15.07 -8.10 1.35
N PRO A 142 15.75 -9.22 1.68
CA PRO A 142 15.25 -10.16 2.69
C PRO A 142 14.98 -9.53 4.06
N SER A 143 15.77 -8.55 4.48
CA SER A 143 15.57 -7.82 5.74
C SER A 143 14.30 -6.96 5.72
N VAL A 144 14.02 -6.31 4.59
CA VAL A 144 12.79 -5.53 4.40
C VAL A 144 11.57 -6.46 4.33
N ILE A 145 11.68 -7.59 3.63
CA ILE A 145 10.60 -8.61 3.60
C ILE A 145 10.28 -9.10 5.03
N ALA A 146 11.29 -9.36 5.85
CA ALA A 146 11.08 -9.76 7.23
C ALA A 146 10.34 -8.67 8.05
N ALA A 147 10.71 -7.40 7.86
CA ALA A 147 10.01 -6.28 8.48
C ALA A 147 8.57 -6.13 7.99
N ILE A 148 8.32 -6.32 6.68
CA ILE A 148 6.97 -6.34 6.11
C ILE A 148 6.13 -7.44 6.76
N ILE A 149 6.60 -8.68 6.80
CA ILE A 149 5.88 -9.81 7.40
C ILE A 149 5.56 -9.54 8.87
N TYR A 150 6.53 -9.05 9.63
CA TYR A 150 6.32 -8.71 11.04
C TYR A 150 5.29 -7.57 11.21
N GLY A 151 5.40 -6.52 10.40
CA GLY A 151 4.44 -5.42 10.41
C GLY A 151 3.03 -5.84 10.02
N LEU A 152 2.88 -6.69 8.99
CA LEU A 152 1.58 -7.26 8.59
C LEU A 152 0.98 -8.13 9.69
N LYS A 153 1.82 -8.88 10.42
CA LYS A 153 1.35 -9.63 11.59
C LYS A 153 0.75 -8.71 12.65
N ILE A 154 1.45 -7.64 13.01
CA ILE A 154 0.95 -6.66 13.99
C ILE A 154 -0.39 -6.06 13.50
N VAL A 155 -0.45 -5.67 12.24
CA VAL A 155 -1.66 -5.06 11.67
C VAL A 155 -2.85 -6.03 11.68
N THR A 156 -2.64 -7.28 11.31
CA THR A 156 -3.71 -8.31 11.29
C THR A 156 -4.15 -8.70 12.70
N ASP A 157 -3.22 -8.80 13.64
CA ASP A 157 -3.54 -9.06 15.05
C ASP A 157 -4.43 -7.93 15.65
N MET A 158 -4.35 -6.72 15.10
CA MET A 158 -5.18 -5.57 15.48
C MET A 158 -6.49 -5.44 14.68
N GLY A 159 -6.70 -6.26 13.65
CA GLY A 159 -7.92 -6.25 12.83
C GLY A 159 -7.78 -5.66 11.43
N GLY A 160 -6.64 -5.10 11.06
CA GLY A 160 -6.36 -4.66 9.69
C GLY A 160 -6.20 -5.82 8.72
N LYS A 161 -6.21 -5.53 7.42
CA LYS A 161 -6.12 -6.54 6.37
C LYS A 161 -5.00 -6.22 5.39
N PHE A 162 -4.54 -7.24 4.68
CA PHE A 162 -3.54 -7.04 3.63
C PHE A 162 -3.82 -7.85 2.37
N ALA A 163 -3.32 -7.36 1.24
CA ALA A 163 -3.20 -8.10 -0.01
C ALA A 163 -1.78 -7.94 -0.54
N ILE A 164 -1.11 -9.04 -0.80
CA ILE A 164 0.19 -9.06 -1.48
C ILE A 164 -0.05 -9.42 -2.93
N ILE A 165 0.48 -8.59 -3.83
CA ILE A 165 0.30 -8.76 -5.26
C ILE A 165 1.67 -8.81 -5.93
N THR A 166 1.92 -9.83 -6.72
CA THR A 166 3.23 -10.03 -7.32
C THR A 166 3.13 -10.80 -8.64
N ALA A 167 4.08 -10.58 -9.53
CA ALA A 167 4.21 -11.42 -10.73
C ALA A 167 4.92 -12.74 -10.45
N THR A 168 5.79 -12.77 -9.44
CA THR A 168 6.55 -13.95 -9.04
C THR A 168 6.52 -14.13 -7.52
N PHE A 169 6.34 -15.36 -7.07
CA PHE A 169 6.23 -15.67 -5.64
C PHE A 169 7.20 -16.78 -5.25
N PRO A 170 8.35 -16.44 -4.63
CA PRO A 170 9.33 -17.44 -4.21
C PRO A 170 8.76 -18.40 -3.16
N PRO A 171 9.00 -19.73 -3.24
CA PRO A 171 8.48 -20.71 -2.28
C PRO A 171 8.87 -20.44 -0.82
N VAL A 172 10.08 -19.90 -0.61
CA VAL A 172 10.56 -19.51 0.73
C VAL A 172 9.65 -18.44 1.36
N LEU A 173 9.21 -17.47 0.55
CA LEU A 173 8.30 -16.42 1.02
C LEU A 173 6.94 -17.02 1.43
N GLY A 174 6.43 -17.99 0.66
CA GLY A 174 5.20 -18.72 1.00
C GLY A 174 5.31 -19.43 2.33
N SER A 175 6.40 -20.14 2.57
CA SER A 175 6.65 -20.84 3.84
C SER A 175 6.72 -19.88 5.04
N LEU A 176 7.38 -18.73 4.88
CA LEU A 176 7.45 -17.70 5.93
C LEU A 176 6.07 -17.11 6.22
N MET A 177 5.30 -16.81 5.19
CA MET A 177 3.95 -16.25 5.35
C MET A 177 3.00 -17.24 6.03
N HIS A 178 3.01 -18.49 5.64
CA HIS A 178 2.22 -19.53 6.31
C HIS A 178 2.58 -19.68 7.80
N LYS A 179 3.85 -19.50 8.14
CA LYS A 179 4.32 -19.61 9.53
C LYS A 179 3.88 -18.43 10.40
N TYR A 180 3.87 -17.22 9.86
CA TYR A 180 3.70 -15.98 10.65
C TYR A 180 2.40 -15.23 10.40
N LEU A 181 1.74 -15.45 9.28
CA LEU A 181 0.50 -14.80 8.90
C LEU A 181 -0.60 -15.84 8.68
N SER A 182 -1.80 -15.53 9.16
CA SER A 182 -2.99 -16.33 8.85
C SER A 182 -3.40 -16.09 7.40
N LEU A 183 -2.77 -16.81 6.47
CA LEU A 183 -3.11 -16.74 5.05
C LEU A 183 -4.31 -17.63 4.77
N ILE A 184 -5.27 -17.10 4.05
CA ILE A 184 -6.49 -17.82 3.72
C ILE A 184 -6.49 -18.26 2.25
N HIS A 185 -5.81 -17.54 1.34
CA HIS A 185 -5.79 -17.89 -0.09
C HIS A 185 -4.52 -17.40 -0.79
N ILE A 186 -3.93 -18.26 -1.59
CA ILE A 186 -2.88 -17.97 -2.57
C ILE A 186 -3.47 -18.17 -3.96
#